data_e9eba52e29e7bcb3a7661e3010c6a93a
#
_entry.id   e9eba52e29e7bcb3a7661e3010c6a93a
#
_cell.length_a   1.000
_cell.length_b   1.000
_cell.length_c   1.000
_cell.angle_alpha   90.00
_cell.angle_beta   90.00
_cell.angle_gamma   90.00
#
_symmetry.space_group_name_H-M   'P 1'
#
loop_
_entity.id
_entity.type
_entity.pdbx_description
1 polymer ?
#
loop_
_entity_poly.entity_id
_entity_poly.type
_entity_poly.pdbx_seq_one_letter_code
_entity_poly.pdbx_strand_id
1 'polypeptide(L)'
;GSEMCIRDRLKRCSNCYSGGQIVPIFSKKDDINEQNNQMAEKALRVIAVAYKDVEKLPEMQEMEKDLIFCGLIGMIDPPREGVKEAVRTCRRAGIKTVMITGDHLQTAKAIAKELGILKRGDLAIDGETLERMSQHELEQNIMDYSVFARVSPEHKVRIVKAFQSTGAVVAMTGDGVNDAPALKNADIGIAMGKGGTDVAKNAADMILLDDNFVTIVDAVKQGRNIF
;
A
#
# COMPACT_ATOMS: atom_id res chain seq x y z
N GLY A 1 -3.85 12.14 -13.20
CA GLY A 1 -5.19 12.10 -12.62
C GLY A 1 -5.12 11.73 -11.16
N SER A 2 -5.74 12.51 -10.28
CA SER A 2 -5.84 12.16 -8.87
C SER A 2 -6.57 10.81 -8.71
N GLU A 3 -5.99 9.87 -7.97
CA GLU A 3 -6.69 8.64 -7.58
C GLU A 3 -7.86 9.02 -6.67
N MET A 4 -9.01 9.21 -7.27
CA MET A 4 -10.22 9.57 -6.54
C MET A 4 -10.76 8.33 -5.85
N CYS A 5 -11.04 8.43 -4.54
CA CYS A 5 -11.66 7.37 -3.77
C CYS A 5 -12.99 6.95 -4.44
N ILE A 6 -13.30 5.64 -4.47
CA ILE A 6 -14.56 5.12 -5.05
C ILE A 6 -15.78 5.84 -4.46
N ARG A 7 -15.78 6.14 -3.15
CA ARG A 7 -16.85 6.92 -2.49
C ARG A 7 -17.02 8.30 -3.09
N ASP A 8 -15.94 8.96 -3.50
CA ASP A 8 -16.01 10.29 -4.11
C ASP A 8 -16.45 10.22 -5.57
N ARG A 9 -16.07 9.15 -6.29
CA ARG A 9 -16.60 8.88 -7.63
C ARG A 9 -18.12 8.63 -7.60
N LEU A 10 -18.61 7.84 -6.65
CA LEU A 10 -20.04 7.58 -6.48
C LEU A 10 -20.86 8.83 -6.16
N LYS A 11 -20.27 9.84 -5.48
CA LYS A 11 -20.92 11.14 -5.25
C LYS A 11 -21.15 11.94 -6.54
N ARG A 12 -20.37 11.66 -7.59
CA ARG A 12 -20.50 12.31 -8.91
C ARG A 12 -21.44 11.59 -9.85
N CYS A 13 -21.98 10.44 -9.44
CA CYS A 13 -22.96 9.67 -10.20
C CYS A 13 -24.36 9.96 -9.68
N SER A 14 -25.28 10.28 -10.58
CA SER A 14 -26.71 10.41 -10.30
C SER A 14 -27.47 9.09 -10.50
N ASN A 15 -27.00 8.26 -11.45
CA ASN A 15 -27.59 7.00 -11.84
C ASN A 15 -26.57 5.86 -11.88
N CYS A 16 -27.05 4.63 -11.96
CA CYS A 16 -26.26 3.44 -12.25
C CYS A 16 -26.95 2.52 -13.25
N TYR A 17 -26.15 1.75 -13.98
CA TYR A 17 -26.64 0.74 -14.89
C TYR A 17 -26.82 -0.59 -14.13
N SER A 18 -28.05 -1.10 -14.06
CA SER A 18 -28.37 -2.33 -13.36
C SER A 18 -29.42 -3.13 -14.10
N GLY A 19 -29.16 -4.41 -14.40
CA GLY A 19 -30.11 -5.31 -15.05
C GLY A 19 -30.62 -4.84 -16.43
N GLY A 20 -29.79 -4.11 -17.20
CA GLY A 20 -30.17 -3.57 -18.50
C GLY A 20 -30.93 -2.23 -18.46
N GLN A 21 -31.07 -1.62 -17.29
CA GLN A 21 -31.77 -0.36 -17.08
C GLN A 21 -30.92 0.65 -16.31
N ILE A 22 -31.18 1.93 -16.54
CA ILE A 22 -30.58 3.03 -15.76
C ILE A 22 -31.50 3.32 -14.59
N VAL A 23 -30.99 3.16 -13.37
CA VAL A 23 -31.74 3.42 -12.12
C VAL A 23 -30.99 4.44 -11.24
N PRO A 24 -31.67 5.14 -10.34
CA PRO A 24 -31.01 6.09 -9.42
C PRO A 24 -29.95 5.40 -8.57
N ILE A 25 -28.77 6.01 -8.46
CA ILE A 25 -27.63 5.40 -7.76
C ILE A 25 -27.86 5.17 -6.27
N PHE A 26 -28.67 6.01 -5.64
CA PHE A 26 -28.95 5.90 -4.21
C PHE A 26 -29.57 4.55 -3.84
N SER A 27 -30.35 3.92 -4.77
CA SER A 27 -30.99 2.62 -4.56
C SER A 27 -29.97 1.44 -4.56
N LYS A 28 -28.75 1.67 -5.05
CA LYS A 28 -27.70 0.66 -5.21
C LYS A 28 -26.40 0.99 -4.48
N LYS A 29 -26.33 2.11 -3.79
CA LYS A 29 -25.11 2.61 -3.18
C LYS A 29 -24.54 1.67 -2.13
N ASP A 30 -25.38 1.06 -1.32
CA ASP A 30 -24.96 0.13 -0.26
C ASP A 30 -24.46 -1.18 -0.87
N ASP A 31 -25.15 -1.73 -1.88
CA ASP A 31 -24.73 -2.92 -2.64
C ASP A 31 -23.35 -2.68 -3.28
N ILE A 32 -23.12 -1.50 -3.90
CA ILE A 32 -21.85 -1.14 -4.54
C ILE A 32 -20.73 -1.04 -3.51
N ASN A 33 -20.99 -0.41 -2.36
CA ASN A 33 -20.00 -0.30 -1.29
C ASN A 33 -19.66 -1.67 -0.69
N GLU A 34 -20.63 -2.55 -0.53
CA GLU A 34 -20.40 -3.92 -0.06
C GLU A 34 -19.56 -4.72 -1.04
N GLN A 35 -19.85 -4.66 -2.33
CA GLN A 35 -19.05 -5.29 -3.39
C GLN A 35 -17.61 -4.75 -3.40
N ASN A 36 -17.44 -3.43 -3.25
CA ASN A 36 -16.11 -2.83 -3.16
C ASN A 36 -15.33 -3.36 -1.95
N ASN A 37 -15.98 -3.48 -0.79
CA ASN A 37 -15.34 -4.05 0.41
C ASN A 37 -14.96 -5.51 0.21
N GLN A 38 -15.84 -6.33 -0.38
CA GLN A 38 -15.57 -7.74 -0.69
C GLN A 38 -14.39 -7.90 -1.68
N MET A 39 -14.29 -7.01 -2.68
CA MET A 39 -13.15 -6.98 -3.61
C MET A 39 -11.86 -6.57 -2.89
N ALA A 40 -11.91 -5.56 -2.01
CA ALA A 40 -10.76 -5.12 -1.24
C ALA A 40 -10.26 -6.19 -0.24
N GLU A 41 -11.19 -6.97 0.36
CA GLU A 41 -10.83 -8.12 1.21
C GLU A 41 -10.08 -9.23 0.46
N LYS A 42 -10.28 -9.31 -0.87
CA LYS A 42 -9.54 -10.20 -1.79
C LYS A 42 -8.25 -9.57 -2.32
N ALA A 43 -7.76 -8.50 -1.70
CA ALA A 43 -6.57 -7.75 -2.13
C ALA A 43 -6.69 -7.14 -3.53
N LEU A 44 -7.90 -6.91 -4.06
CA LEU A 44 -8.09 -6.28 -5.35
C LEU A 44 -7.95 -4.76 -5.22
N ARG A 45 -7.18 -4.16 -6.11
CA ARG A 45 -7.24 -2.72 -6.39
C ARG A 45 -8.47 -2.45 -7.22
N VAL A 46 -9.43 -1.69 -6.68
CA VAL A 46 -10.75 -1.51 -7.31
C VAL A 46 -10.83 -0.14 -7.98
N ILE A 47 -11.30 -0.13 -9.22
CA ILE A 47 -11.58 1.06 -10.00
C ILE A 47 -13.09 1.11 -10.27
N ALA A 48 -13.71 2.27 -10.06
CA ALA A 48 -15.08 2.54 -10.46
C ALA A 48 -15.13 3.11 -11.88
N VAL A 49 -15.97 2.52 -12.72
CA VAL A 49 -16.21 2.99 -14.10
C VAL A 49 -17.57 3.66 -14.18
N ALA A 50 -17.60 4.85 -14.78
CA ALA A 50 -18.82 5.60 -15.02
C ALA A 50 -18.71 6.34 -16.35
N TYR A 51 -19.85 6.63 -16.99
CA TYR A 51 -19.92 7.37 -18.24
C TYR A 51 -21.01 8.45 -18.19
N LYS A 52 -21.03 9.32 -19.17
CA LYS A 52 -22.07 10.32 -19.40
C LYS A 52 -22.30 10.44 -20.90
N ASP A 53 -23.55 10.37 -21.31
CA ASP A 53 -23.92 10.68 -22.69
C ASP A 53 -23.99 12.19 -22.87
N VAL A 54 -23.35 12.72 -23.88
CA VAL A 54 -23.28 14.14 -24.17
C VAL A 54 -23.44 14.39 -25.67
N GLU A 55 -24.32 15.33 -26.08
CA GLU A 55 -24.44 15.76 -27.46
C GLU A 55 -23.26 16.67 -27.89
N LYS A 56 -22.76 17.48 -26.95
CA LYS A 56 -21.58 18.35 -27.11
C LYS A 56 -20.66 18.21 -25.91
N LEU A 57 -19.34 18.36 -26.13
CA LEU A 57 -18.40 18.33 -25.05
C LEU A 57 -18.72 19.41 -24.03
N PRO A 58 -19.01 19.05 -22.76
CA PRO A 58 -19.28 20.04 -21.71
C PRO A 58 -17.98 20.72 -21.25
N GLU A 59 -18.13 21.82 -20.51
CA GLU A 59 -16.97 22.44 -19.87
C GLU A 59 -16.30 21.47 -18.88
N MET A 60 -15.00 21.64 -18.67
CA MET A 60 -14.17 20.70 -17.87
C MET A 60 -14.73 20.46 -16.46
N GLN A 61 -15.35 21.47 -15.85
CA GLN A 61 -15.96 21.40 -14.52
C GLN A 61 -17.27 20.58 -14.48
N GLU A 62 -17.92 20.43 -15.63
CA GLU A 62 -19.20 19.70 -15.77
C GLU A 62 -19.00 18.26 -16.27
N MET A 63 -17.78 17.92 -16.75
CA MET A 63 -17.50 16.60 -17.31
C MET A 63 -17.71 15.46 -16.31
N GLU A 64 -17.42 15.71 -15.03
CA GLU A 64 -17.47 14.69 -13.97
C GLU A 64 -18.71 14.82 -13.07
N LYS A 65 -19.78 15.49 -13.54
CA LYS A 65 -21.07 15.58 -12.83
C LYS A 65 -22.12 14.74 -13.52
N ASP A 66 -23.07 14.24 -12.75
CA ASP A 66 -24.24 13.47 -13.23
C ASP A 66 -23.84 12.26 -14.09
N LEU A 67 -22.85 11.54 -13.64
CA LEU A 67 -22.37 10.34 -14.31
C LEU A 67 -23.33 9.15 -14.08
N ILE A 68 -23.29 8.20 -15.02
CA ILE A 68 -23.95 6.90 -14.90
C ILE A 68 -22.91 5.87 -14.52
N PHE A 69 -23.00 5.31 -13.32
CA PHE A 69 -22.10 4.28 -12.83
C PHE A 69 -22.33 2.96 -13.57
N CYS A 70 -21.26 2.37 -14.13
CA CYS A 70 -21.32 1.11 -14.88
C CYS A 70 -20.99 -0.10 -14.02
N GLY A 71 -20.01 0.05 -13.12
CA GLY A 71 -19.54 -1.07 -12.33
C GLY A 71 -18.18 -0.83 -11.69
N LEU A 72 -17.70 -1.88 -10.98
CA LEU A 72 -16.39 -1.96 -10.38
C LEU A 72 -15.52 -2.95 -11.18
N ILE A 73 -14.27 -2.57 -11.38
CA ILE A 73 -13.24 -3.45 -11.96
C ILE A 73 -12.18 -3.67 -10.89
N GLY A 74 -12.02 -4.93 -10.47
CA GLY A 74 -10.95 -5.34 -9.55
C GLY A 74 -9.72 -5.79 -10.32
N MET A 75 -8.56 -5.24 -9.98
CA MET A 75 -7.26 -5.66 -10.48
C MET A 75 -6.47 -6.29 -9.35
N ILE A 76 -5.71 -7.33 -9.63
CA ILE A 76 -4.77 -7.93 -8.69
C ILE A 76 -3.36 -7.79 -9.24
N ASP A 77 -2.45 -7.36 -8.37
CA ASP A 77 -1.02 -7.44 -8.59
C ASP A 77 -0.48 -8.48 -7.61
N PRO A 78 -0.30 -9.74 -8.06
CA PRO A 78 0.08 -10.80 -7.16
C PRO A 78 1.49 -10.55 -6.60
N PRO A 79 1.75 -10.93 -5.35
CA PRO A 79 3.10 -10.90 -4.81
C PRO A 79 4.06 -11.67 -5.70
N ARG A 80 5.29 -11.18 -5.83
CA ARG A 80 6.34 -11.86 -6.60
C ARG A 80 6.60 -13.26 -6.03
N GLU A 81 6.95 -14.17 -6.93
CA GLU A 81 7.26 -15.55 -6.57
C GLU A 81 8.40 -15.61 -5.53
N GLY A 82 8.28 -16.51 -4.56
CA GLY A 82 9.28 -16.69 -3.50
C GLY A 82 9.18 -15.73 -2.30
N VAL A 83 8.46 -14.60 -2.39
CA VAL A 83 8.39 -13.61 -1.31
C VAL A 83 7.80 -14.19 -0.02
N LYS A 84 6.77 -15.02 -0.12
CA LYS A 84 6.16 -15.67 1.05
C LYS A 84 7.16 -16.54 1.82
N GLU A 85 7.98 -17.32 1.11
CA GLU A 85 9.01 -18.16 1.75
C GLU A 85 10.18 -17.32 2.27
N ALA A 86 10.53 -16.22 1.59
CA ALA A 86 11.52 -15.27 2.08
C ALA A 86 11.08 -14.61 3.39
N VAL A 87 9.82 -14.17 3.51
CA VAL A 87 9.23 -13.64 4.76
C VAL A 87 9.28 -14.69 5.88
N ARG A 88 9.00 -15.95 5.56
CA ARG A 88 9.07 -17.06 6.51
C ARG A 88 10.51 -17.30 6.99
N THR A 89 11.48 -17.20 6.08
CA THR A 89 12.90 -17.33 6.40
C THR A 89 13.40 -16.19 7.28
N CYS A 90 13.03 -14.93 6.97
CA CYS A 90 13.28 -13.77 7.84
C CYS A 90 12.80 -14.03 9.26
N ARG A 91 11.57 -14.50 9.41
CA ARG A 91 10.98 -14.80 10.71
C ARG A 91 11.76 -15.83 11.50
N ARG A 92 12.14 -16.94 10.85
CA ARG A 92 12.97 -18.00 11.50
C ARG A 92 14.32 -17.47 11.94
N ALA A 93 14.84 -16.48 11.23
CA ALA A 93 16.08 -15.79 11.54
C ALA A 93 15.95 -14.66 12.58
N GLY A 94 14.75 -14.47 13.18
CA GLY A 94 14.46 -13.41 14.15
C GLY A 94 14.29 -12.02 13.53
N ILE A 95 14.10 -11.92 12.21
CA ILE A 95 13.91 -10.66 11.49
C ILE A 95 12.40 -10.39 11.34
N LYS A 96 11.93 -9.26 11.88
CA LYS A 96 10.57 -8.78 11.70
C LYS A 96 10.44 -8.14 10.32
N THR A 97 9.54 -8.66 9.49
CA THR A 97 9.18 -8.05 8.21
C THR A 97 7.96 -7.16 8.43
N VAL A 98 8.02 -5.93 7.92
CA VAL A 98 6.96 -4.92 8.04
C VAL A 98 6.58 -4.46 6.65
N MET A 99 5.28 -4.29 6.40
CA MET A 99 4.74 -3.76 5.15
C MET A 99 4.41 -2.28 5.31
N ILE A 100 5.00 -1.45 4.45
CA ILE A 100 4.73 -0.02 4.34
C ILE A 100 4.26 0.24 2.92
N THR A 101 3.03 0.74 2.74
CA THR A 101 2.43 0.90 1.40
C THR A 101 1.55 2.14 1.30
N GLY A 102 1.40 2.65 0.06
CA GLY A 102 0.40 3.66 -0.29
C GLY A 102 -1.02 3.11 -0.47
N ASP A 103 -1.19 1.78 -0.51
CA ASP A 103 -2.48 1.12 -0.71
C ASP A 103 -3.46 1.33 0.45
N HIS A 104 -4.74 1.04 0.19
CA HIS A 104 -5.77 1.05 1.21
C HIS A 104 -5.50 -0.01 2.29
N LEU A 105 -5.83 0.32 3.55
CA LEU A 105 -5.55 -0.52 4.71
C LEU A 105 -6.08 -1.97 4.56
N GLN A 106 -7.29 -2.15 4.02
CA GLN A 106 -7.87 -3.49 3.86
C GLN A 106 -7.09 -4.32 2.82
N THR A 107 -6.70 -3.72 1.70
CA THR A 107 -5.86 -4.36 0.68
C THR A 107 -4.50 -4.74 1.26
N ALA A 108 -3.84 -3.80 1.96
CA ALA A 108 -2.57 -4.05 2.62
C ALA A 108 -2.66 -5.19 3.65
N LYS A 109 -3.73 -5.23 4.46
CA LYS A 109 -3.98 -6.33 5.41
C LYS A 109 -4.16 -7.67 4.72
N ALA A 110 -4.89 -7.72 3.60
CA ALA A 110 -5.11 -8.96 2.86
C ALA A 110 -3.79 -9.50 2.29
N ILE A 111 -2.99 -8.67 1.62
CA ILE A 111 -1.67 -9.03 1.08
C ILE A 111 -0.73 -9.45 2.21
N ALA A 112 -0.67 -8.69 3.30
CA ALA A 112 0.22 -8.98 4.42
C ALA A 112 -0.15 -10.31 5.14
N LYS A 113 -1.44 -10.66 5.22
CA LYS A 113 -1.90 -11.97 5.72
C LYS A 113 -1.48 -13.10 4.79
N GLU A 114 -1.66 -12.93 3.48
CA GLU A 114 -1.28 -13.93 2.46
C GLU A 114 0.21 -14.23 2.50
N LEU A 115 1.04 -13.18 2.60
CA LEU A 115 2.50 -13.28 2.72
C LEU A 115 2.96 -13.76 4.10
N GLY A 116 2.08 -13.74 5.10
CA GLY A 116 2.40 -14.09 6.47
C GLY A 116 3.18 -13.00 7.21
N ILE A 117 3.15 -11.77 6.75
CA ILE A 117 3.68 -10.58 7.45
C ILE A 117 2.76 -10.25 8.63
N LEU A 118 1.44 -10.13 8.38
CA LEU A 118 0.43 -9.85 9.41
C LEU A 118 -0.07 -11.15 10.04
N LYS A 119 0.16 -11.34 11.33
CA LYS A 119 -0.27 -12.50 12.10
C LYS A 119 -1.44 -12.17 13.03
N ARG A 120 -1.96 -13.20 13.70
CA ARG A 120 -2.92 -13.02 14.79
C ARG A 120 -2.26 -12.30 15.96
N GLY A 121 -2.82 -11.16 16.34
CA GLY A 121 -2.29 -10.28 17.38
C GLY A 121 -1.48 -9.09 16.85
N ASP A 122 -0.96 -9.15 15.61
CA ASP A 122 -0.28 -8.00 15.01
C ASP A 122 -1.29 -6.91 14.63
N LEU A 123 -0.86 -5.66 14.73
CA LEU A 123 -1.65 -4.49 14.40
C LEU A 123 -1.34 -3.98 12.99
N ALA A 124 -2.33 -3.33 12.40
CA ALA A 124 -2.23 -2.61 11.14
C ALA A 124 -2.85 -1.23 11.28
N ILE A 125 -2.16 -0.19 10.81
CA ILE A 125 -2.53 1.20 10.96
C ILE A 125 -2.49 1.93 9.62
N ASP A 126 -3.37 2.93 9.44
CA ASP A 126 -3.30 3.84 8.29
C ASP A 126 -2.62 5.17 8.64
N GLY A 127 -2.27 5.92 7.58
CA GLY A 127 -1.59 7.20 7.71
C GLY A 127 -2.39 8.23 8.51
N GLU A 128 -3.73 8.23 8.41
CA GLU A 128 -4.57 9.17 9.16
C GLU A 128 -4.50 8.92 10.67
N THR A 129 -4.55 7.67 11.07
CA THR A 129 -4.41 7.28 12.49
C THR A 129 -2.98 7.54 12.98
N LEU A 130 -1.97 7.22 12.14
CA LEU A 130 -0.56 7.46 12.45
C LEU A 130 -0.25 8.95 12.62
N GLU A 131 -0.90 9.83 11.84
CA GLU A 131 -0.72 11.30 11.97
C GLU A 131 -1.18 11.82 13.33
N ARG A 132 -2.24 11.24 13.89
CA ARG A 132 -2.77 11.62 15.22
C ARG A 132 -1.93 11.10 16.38
N MET A 133 -1.09 10.10 16.12
CA MET A 133 -0.23 9.47 17.11
C MET A 133 1.05 10.27 17.31
N SER A 134 1.43 10.54 18.56
CA SER A 134 2.72 11.16 18.88
C SER A 134 3.88 10.21 18.53
N GLN A 135 5.08 10.76 18.34
CA GLN A 135 6.27 9.94 18.09
C GLN A 135 6.57 9.00 19.26
N HIS A 136 6.43 9.47 20.49
CA HIS A 136 6.64 8.67 21.69
C HIS A 136 5.65 7.49 21.80
N GLU A 137 4.37 7.73 21.50
CA GLU A 137 3.35 6.67 21.49
C GLU A 137 3.63 5.63 20.41
N LEU A 138 4.08 6.06 19.22
CA LEU A 138 4.50 5.16 18.15
C LEU A 138 5.68 4.29 18.59
N GLU A 139 6.70 4.87 19.20
CA GLU A 139 7.89 4.16 19.69
C GLU A 139 7.56 3.11 20.74
N GLN A 140 6.63 3.41 21.66
CA GLN A 140 6.21 2.47 22.69
C GLN A 140 5.50 1.23 22.13
N ASN A 141 4.78 1.37 21.01
CA ASN A 141 3.93 0.32 20.46
C ASN A 141 4.41 -0.20 19.09
N ILE A 142 5.55 0.28 18.58
CA ILE A 142 6.00 0.00 17.21
C ILE A 142 6.14 -1.50 16.92
N MET A 143 6.53 -2.29 17.91
CA MET A 143 6.73 -3.72 17.76
C MET A 143 5.43 -4.51 17.56
N ASP A 144 4.28 -3.93 17.91
CA ASP A 144 2.98 -4.56 17.69
C ASP A 144 2.47 -4.37 16.26
N TYR A 145 3.00 -3.36 15.55
CA TYR A 145 2.58 -3.07 14.18
C TYR A 145 3.39 -3.87 13.16
N SER A 146 2.70 -4.44 12.18
CA SER A 146 3.29 -5.15 11.03
C SER A 146 2.86 -4.57 9.68
N VAL A 147 1.85 -3.68 9.65
CA VAL A 147 1.35 -3.06 8.40
C VAL A 147 1.05 -1.58 8.62
N PHE A 148 1.60 -0.75 7.73
CA PHE A 148 1.37 0.68 7.65
C PHE A 148 0.86 1.01 6.25
N ALA A 149 -0.38 1.50 6.14
CA ALA A 149 -1.07 1.76 4.89
C ALA A 149 -1.33 3.25 4.67
N ARG A 150 -1.42 3.71 3.42
CA ARG A 150 -1.65 5.12 3.06
C ARG A 150 -0.74 6.12 3.78
N VAL A 151 0.54 5.76 3.92
CA VAL A 151 1.51 6.58 4.63
C VAL A 151 2.20 7.59 3.74
N SER A 152 2.47 8.78 4.27
CA SER A 152 3.27 9.84 3.63
C SER A 152 4.78 9.55 3.72
N PRO A 153 5.63 10.27 2.98
CA PRO A 153 7.09 10.17 3.14
C PRO A 153 7.57 10.44 4.57
N GLU A 154 6.98 11.42 5.26
CA GLU A 154 7.28 11.76 6.65
C GLU A 154 6.93 10.61 7.59
N HIS A 155 5.80 9.95 7.35
CA HIS A 155 5.40 8.78 8.12
C HIS A 155 6.42 7.65 8.00
N LYS A 156 6.99 7.41 6.80
CA LYS A 156 8.02 6.37 6.59
C LYS A 156 9.26 6.64 7.45
N VAL A 157 9.70 7.89 7.53
CA VAL A 157 10.83 8.29 8.39
C VAL A 157 10.49 8.08 9.88
N ARG A 158 9.28 8.46 10.32
CA ARG A 158 8.82 8.24 11.69
C ARG A 158 8.83 6.76 12.08
N ILE A 159 8.36 5.90 11.18
CA ILE A 159 8.32 4.44 11.36
C ILE A 159 9.75 3.89 11.50
N VAL A 160 10.67 4.27 10.61
CA VAL A 160 12.09 3.85 10.68
C VAL A 160 12.69 4.23 12.03
N LYS A 161 12.56 5.50 12.44
CA LYS A 161 13.07 5.99 13.73
C LYS A 161 12.46 5.28 14.92
N ALA A 162 11.16 4.96 14.87
CA ALA A 162 10.49 4.23 15.93
C ALA A 162 11.00 2.78 16.07
N PHE A 163 11.32 2.10 14.98
CA PHE A 163 11.99 0.79 15.06
C PHE A 163 13.42 0.92 15.58
N GLN A 164 14.19 1.92 15.13
CA GLN A 164 15.56 2.17 15.61
C GLN A 164 15.58 2.48 17.12
N SER A 165 14.58 3.17 17.67
CA SER A 165 14.50 3.46 19.12
C SER A 165 14.38 2.22 19.99
N THR A 166 13.95 1.08 19.44
CA THR A 166 13.94 -0.22 20.14
C THR A 166 15.30 -0.92 20.16
N GLY A 167 16.33 -0.33 19.56
CA GLY A 167 17.65 -0.94 19.37
C GLY A 167 17.72 -1.89 18.16
N ALA A 168 16.69 -1.95 17.33
CA ALA A 168 16.70 -2.77 16.12
C ALA A 168 17.53 -2.13 15.01
N VAL A 169 18.24 -2.96 14.25
CA VAL A 169 18.85 -2.57 12.96
C VAL A 169 17.78 -2.62 11.89
N VAL A 170 17.51 -1.50 11.24
CA VAL A 170 16.40 -1.32 10.29
C VAL A 170 16.93 -1.28 8.86
N ALA A 171 16.49 -2.23 8.04
CA ALA A 171 16.63 -2.17 6.59
C ALA A 171 15.33 -1.64 5.98
N MET A 172 15.42 -0.57 5.18
CA MET A 172 14.29 0.02 4.47
C MET A 172 14.42 -0.23 2.97
N THR A 173 13.35 -0.73 2.34
CA THR A 173 13.31 -0.88 0.88
C THR A 173 12.40 0.16 0.26
N GLY A 174 12.75 0.66 -0.93
CA GLY A 174 11.92 1.63 -1.64
C GLY A 174 12.31 1.76 -3.11
N ASP A 175 11.40 2.30 -3.92
CA ASP A 175 11.58 2.50 -5.37
C ASP A 175 11.32 3.94 -5.81
N GLY A 176 10.61 4.73 -5.02
CA GLY A 176 10.14 6.06 -5.36
C GLY A 176 10.92 7.21 -4.71
N VAL A 177 10.71 8.41 -5.25
CA VAL A 177 11.21 9.66 -4.66
C VAL A 177 10.72 9.83 -3.22
N ASN A 178 9.50 9.36 -2.94
CA ASN A 178 8.87 9.41 -1.63
C ASN A 178 9.53 8.49 -0.58
N ASP A 179 10.37 7.54 -1.03
CA ASP A 179 11.08 6.61 -0.14
C ASP A 179 12.46 7.14 0.25
N ALA A 180 13.04 8.02 -0.55
CA ALA A 180 14.40 8.49 -0.38
C ALA A 180 14.73 9.01 1.03
N PRO A 181 13.87 9.82 1.69
CA PRO A 181 14.13 10.24 3.07
C PRO A 181 14.17 9.06 4.06
N ALA A 182 13.32 8.05 3.90
CA ALA A 182 13.31 6.88 4.76
C ALA A 182 14.48 5.94 4.48
N LEU A 183 14.86 5.74 3.20
CA LEU A 183 16.06 5.00 2.81
C LEU A 183 17.30 5.57 3.46
N LYS A 184 17.46 6.90 3.41
CA LYS A 184 18.63 7.60 3.98
C LYS A 184 18.67 7.58 5.52
N ASN A 185 17.52 7.45 6.19
CA ASN A 185 17.44 7.41 7.65
C ASN A 185 17.50 6.01 8.23
N ALA A 186 17.33 4.97 7.41
CA ALA A 186 17.49 3.57 7.84
C ALA A 186 18.97 3.26 8.10
N ASP A 187 19.24 2.15 8.83
CA ASP A 187 20.60 1.66 9.00
C ASP A 187 21.13 1.05 7.71
N ILE A 188 20.24 0.53 6.86
CA ILE A 188 20.52 0.07 5.50
C ILE A 188 19.37 0.47 4.60
N GLY A 189 19.59 1.45 3.72
CA GLY A 189 18.68 1.80 2.63
C GLY A 189 18.87 0.89 1.42
N ILE A 190 17.80 0.32 0.87
CA ILE A 190 17.84 -0.60 -0.26
C ILE A 190 16.90 -0.10 -1.36
N ALA A 191 17.45 0.26 -2.51
CA ALA A 191 16.66 0.72 -3.66
C ALA A 191 16.46 -0.38 -4.71
N MET A 192 15.33 -0.32 -5.43
CA MET A 192 15.08 -1.16 -6.58
C MET A 192 15.93 -0.69 -7.77
N GLY A 193 16.55 -1.63 -8.50
CA GLY A 193 17.47 -1.33 -9.59
C GLY A 193 16.75 -1.05 -10.91
N LYS A 194 15.78 -1.90 -11.30
CA LYS A 194 15.02 -1.76 -12.54
C LYS A 194 13.90 -0.75 -12.42
N GLY A 195 13.07 -0.90 -11.38
CA GLY A 195 11.90 -0.06 -11.12
C GLY A 195 12.18 1.19 -10.29
N GLY A 196 13.34 1.28 -9.65
CA GLY A 196 13.67 2.39 -8.76
C GLY A 196 14.06 3.67 -9.50
N THR A 197 13.62 4.82 -8.97
CA THR A 197 14.02 6.14 -9.44
C THR A 197 15.48 6.43 -9.08
N ASP A 198 16.14 7.32 -9.83
CA ASP A 198 17.52 7.74 -9.51
C ASP A 198 17.64 8.39 -8.14
N VAL A 199 16.57 9.07 -7.68
CA VAL A 199 16.52 9.68 -6.35
C VAL A 199 16.57 8.61 -5.25
N ALA A 200 15.79 7.53 -5.39
CA ALA A 200 15.82 6.40 -4.46
C ALA A 200 17.18 5.69 -4.46
N LYS A 201 17.75 5.44 -5.67
CA LYS A 201 19.07 4.81 -5.83
C LYS A 201 20.19 5.62 -5.20
N ASN A 202 20.15 6.94 -5.35
CA ASN A 202 21.17 7.84 -4.77
C ASN A 202 21.03 7.98 -3.24
N ALA A 203 19.87 7.69 -2.68
CA ALA A 203 19.62 7.73 -1.23
C ALA A 203 19.91 6.38 -0.53
N ALA A 204 20.10 5.30 -1.28
CA ALA A 204 20.27 3.95 -0.75
C ALA A 204 21.74 3.54 -0.64
N ASP A 205 22.01 2.63 0.29
CA ASP A 205 23.33 2.00 0.48
C ASP A 205 23.52 0.77 -0.44
N MET A 206 22.40 0.15 -0.84
CA MET A 206 22.36 -1.03 -1.69
C MET A 206 21.34 -0.89 -2.80
N ILE A 207 21.63 -1.44 -3.98
CA ILE A 207 20.72 -1.49 -5.12
C ILE A 207 20.47 -2.96 -5.50
N LEU A 208 19.18 -3.34 -5.53
CA LEU A 208 18.75 -4.67 -5.98
C LEU A 208 18.59 -4.69 -7.50
N LEU A 209 19.50 -5.32 -8.21
CA LEU A 209 19.49 -5.37 -9.67
C LEU A 209 18.31 -6.16 -10.25
N ASP A 210 17.73 -7.08 -9.50
CA ASP A 210 16.60 -7.92 -9.89
C ASP A 210 15.25 -7.47 -9.29
N ASP A 211 15.25 -6.42 -8.47
CA ASP A 211 14.07 -5.90 -7.75
C ASP A 211 13.36 -6.96 -6.90
N ASN A 212 14.09 -7.95 -6.39
CA ASN A 212 13.52 -9.09 -5.69
C ASN A 212 13.87 -9.08 -4.20
N PHE A 213 12.83 -9.09 -3.34
CA PHE A 213 12.98 -9.18 -1.89
C PHE A 213 13.75 -10.45 -1.44
N VAL A 214 13.66 -11.55 -2.20
CA VAL A 214 14.38 -12.79 -1.91
C VAL A 214 15.90 -12.56 -1.86
N THR A 215 16.42 -11.72 -2.73
CA THR A 215 17.85 -11.37 -2.80
C THR A 215 18.35 -10.67 -1.53
N ILE A 216 17.47 -9.89 -0.85
CA ILE A 216 17.82 -9.29 0.46
C ILE A 216 18.03 -10.39 1.50
N VAL A 217 17.18 -11.40 1.52
CA VAL A 217 17.28 -12.52 2.47
C VAL A 217 18.56 -13.32 2.25
N ASP A 218 18.94 -13.53 0.98
CA ASP A 218 20.21 -14.19 0.64
C ASP A 218 21.41 -13.35 1.04
N ALA A 219 21.37 -12.04 0.86
CA ALA A 219 22.43 -11.12 1.31
C ALA A 219 22.61 -11.18 2.84
N VAL A 220 21.51 -11.16 3.61
CA VAL A 220 21.57 -11.30 5.07
C VAL A 220 22.15 -12.65 5.48
N LYS A 221 21.77 -13.75 4.79
CA LYS A 221 22.30 -15.08 5.04
C LYS A 221 23.82 -15.14 4.78
N GLN A 222 24.28 -14.57 3.68
CA GLN A 222 25.70 -14.51 3.36
C GLN A 222 26.47 -13.66 4.38
N GLY A 223 25.95 -12.47 4.74
CA GLY A 223 26.56 -11.62 5.75
C GLY A 223 26.72 -12.34 7.10
N ARG A 224 25.71 -13.09 7.56
CA ARG A 224 25.78 -13.88 8.79
C ARG A 224 26.75 -15.06 8.74
N ASN A 225 27.14 -15.53 7.55
CA ASN A 225 28.13 -16.59 7.39
C ASN A 225 29.57 -16.07 7.40
N ILE A 226 29.76 -14.75 7.22
CA ILE A 226 31.08 -14.11 7.22
C ILE A 226 31.56 -13.83 8.67
N PHE A 227 30.60 -13.60 9.57
CA PHE A 227 30.82 -13.37 11.01
C PHE A 227 30.49 -14.62 11.83
#